data_d0547a19b1e02ae922e6cf4c13bf4a61
#
_entry.id   d0547a19b1e02ae922e6cf4c13bf4a61
#
_cell.length_a   1.000
_cell.length_b   1.000
_cell.length_c   1.000
_cell.angle_alpha   90.00
_cell.angle_beta   90.00
_cell.angle_gamma   90.00
#
_symmetry.space_group_name_H-M   'P 1'
#
loop_
_entity.id
_entity.type
_entity.pdbx_description
1 polymer ?
#
loop_
_entity_poly.entity_id
_entity_poly.type
_entity_poly.pdbx_seq_one_letter_code
_entity_poly.pdbx_strand_id
1 'polypeptide(L)'
;INPSTTTITTGTKLIDGKYYVFDSNGVMTGSYTDSSNSGPTAPTSARTLKNYLAGALQPVGRALYVWGGGWTDSTRKGVSPTWVSWYNSQTSSYNYNNYRDLTTANRIKGLDCSGFVGWASYQVMHTKSGEGGGYTVVSGDIGSYYQNTLKWGRIVNQNYLSQTKWKMQPGDIGYDSGHTWIVLGQCSDKSAVIVHSTPQAGCQIAGTCTPDGDYDSQAVALAKTYMSRYKGYTKYEYHPSCGNYIRRGNYLRWYSSTLSDPDGYKNKTAAQILADLYS
;
A
#
# COMPACT_ATOMS: atom_id res chain seq x y z
N ILE A 1 2.88 17.27 -35.70
CA ILE A 1 1.49 17.65 -35.34
C ILE A 1 0.61 16.99 -36.39
N ASN A 2 -0.15 15.98 -36.00
CA ASN A 2 -1.14 15.39 -36.88
C ASN A 2 -2.46 16.16 -36.73
N PRO A 3 -3.01 16.81 -37.77
CA PRO A 3 -4.13 17.73 -37.65
C PRO A 3 -5.49 17.08 -37.40
N SER A 4 -5.57 15.76 -37.29
CA SER A 4 -6.86 15.05 -37.30
C SER A 4 -7.39 14.58 -35.93
N THR A 5 -6.70 14.86 -34.82
CA THR A 5 -7.23 14.59 -33.45
C THR A 5 -6.66 15.57 -32.45
N THR A 6 -7.24 16.77 -32.39
CA THR A 6 -6.99 17.71 -31.26
C THR A 6 -7.77 17.25 -30.02
N THR A 7 -7.27 16.22 -29.36
CA THR A 7 -7.75 15.92 -28.01
C THR A 7 -7.02 16.84 -27.04
N ILE A 8 -7.76 17.71 -26.35
CA ILE A 8 -7.20 18.56 -25.30
C ILE A 8 -6.64 17.64 -24.20
N THR A 9 -5.37 17.80 -23.88
CA THR A 9 -4.75 17.07 -22.77
C THR A 9 -5.23 17.66 -21.46
N THR A 10 -5.90 16.86 -20.63
CA THR A 10 -6.37 17.23 -19.30
C THR A 10 -5.81 16.31 -18.23
N GLY A 11 -5.83 16.75 -16.99
CA GLY A 11 -5.29 15.99 -15.85
C GLY A 11 -3.76 15.92 -15.87
N THR A 12 -3.20 14.95 -15.16
CA THR A 12 -1.75 14.83 -15.01
C THR A 12 -1.14 13.91 -16.08
N LYS A 13 -0.08 14.38 -16.73
CA LYS A 13 0.69 13.63 -17.75
C LYS A 13 2.16 13.53 -17.34
N LEU A 14 2.74 12.34 -17.51
CA LEU A 14 4.17 12.13 -17.36
C LEU A 14 4.85 12.33 -18.72
N ILE A 15 5.78 13.29 -18.81
CA ILE A 15 6.55 13.62 -20.01
C ILE A 15 8.01 13.76 -19.55
N ASP A 16 8.91 12.96 -20.11
CA ASP A 16 10.35 12.97 -19.83
C ASP A 16 10.69 12.93 -18.32
N GLY A 17 9.98 12.07 -17.56
CA GLY A 17 10.21 11.91 -16.12
C GLY A 17 9.67 13.04 -15.24
N LYS A 18 8.97 14.01 -15.81
CA LYS A 18 8.32 15.11 -15.11
C LYS A 18 6.81 15.05 -15.30
N TYR A 19 6.07 15.24 -14.21
CA TYR A 19 4.62 15.33 -14.25
C TYR A 19 4.17 16.75 -14.55
N TYR A 20 3.26 16.89 -15.51
CA TYR A 20 2.60 18.14 -15.87
C TYR A 20 1.11 18.03 -15.56
N VAL A 21 0.55 19.05 -14.91
CA VAL A 21 -0.86 19.11 -14.52
C VAL A 21 -1.56 20.08 -15.46
N PHE A 22 -2.65 19.62 -16.10
CA PHE A 22 -3.47 20.42 -17.00
C PHE A 22 -4.89 20.52 -16.43
N ASP A 23 -5.50 21.68 -16.51
CA ASP A 23 -6.90 21.90 -16.13
C ASP A 23 -7.87 21.31 -17.17
N SER A 24 -9.17 21.52 -16.95
CA SER A 24 -10.24 21.05 -17.86
C SER A 24 -10.18 21.69 -19.25
N ASN A 25 -9.48 22.81 -19.39
CA ASN A 25 -9.30 23.54 -20.66
C ASN A 25 -7.98 23.17 -21.34
N GLY A 26 -7.19 22.26 -20.75
CA GLY A 26 -5.88 21.88 -21.28
C GLY A 26 -4.76 22.88 -20.99
N VAL A 27 -4.99 23.84 -20.10
CA VAL A 27 -3.96 24.79 -19.69
C VAL A 27 -3.10 24.15 -18.61
N MET A 28 -1.77 24.21 -18.78
CA MET A 28 -0.83 23.71 -17.79
C MET A 28 -0.86 24.57 -16.53
N THR A 29 -1.31 24.01 -15.43
CA THR A 29 -1.44 24.70 -14.13
C THR A 29 -0.27 24.42 -13.18
N GLY A 30 0.58 23.43 -13.50
CA GLY A 30 1.74 23.10 -12.69
C GLY A 30 2.57 21.96 -13.26
N SER A 31 3.73 21.76 -12.68
CA SER A 31 4.57 20.60 -12.95
C SER A 31 5.38 20.23 -11.72
N TYR A 32 5.69 18.95 -11.57
CA TYR A 32 6.56 18.44 -10.50
C TYR A 32 7.36 17.22 -10.98
N THR A 33 8.55 17.05 -10.45
CA THR A 33 9.32 15.82 -10.58
C THR A 33 9.03 14.93 -9.38
N ASP A 34 8.76 13.67 -9.61
CA ASP A 34 8.61 12.69 -8.50
C ASP A 34 9.99 12.36 -7.92
N SER A 35 10.61 13.36 -7.30
CA SER A 35 11.88 13.20 -6.61
C SER A 35 11.74 12.51 -5.24
N SER A 36 10.50 12.19 -4.85
CA SER A 36 10.21 11.51 -3.58
C SER A 36 10.28 9.98 -3.68
N ASN A 37 10.50 9.42 -4.89
CA ASN A 37 10.54 7.97 -5.08
C ASN A 37 11.90 7.41 -4.63
N SER A 38 12.05 7.22 -3.33
CA SER A 38 13.12 6.43 -2.72
C SER A 38 12.65 4.99 -2.41
N GLY A 39 11.53 4.60 -3.02
CA GLY A 39 10.92 3.28 -2.89
C GLY A 39 11.59 2.23 -3.77
N PRO A 40 11.18 0.95 -3.63
CA PRO A 40 11.69 -0.14 -4.42
C PRO A 40 11.31 0.01 -5.91
N THR A 41 12.06 -0.69 -6.78
CA THR A 41 11.74 -0.80 -8.20
C THR A 41 10.28 -1.29 -8.39
N ALA A 42 9.59 -0.71 -9.36
CA ALA A 42 8.22 -1.12 -9.67
C ALA A 42 8.15 -2.63 -10.01
N PRO A 43 7.10 -3.35 -9.57
CA PRO A 43 6.99 -4.78 -9.78
C PRO A 43 6.84 -5.13 -11.27
N THR A 44 7.33 -6.29 -11.64
CA THR A 44 7.02 -6.91 -12.94
C THR A 44 5.63 -7.55 -12.92
N SER A 45 5.18 -8.13 -14.03
CA SER A 45 3.90 -8.84 -14.12
C SER A 45 3.91 -10.24 -13.47
N ALA A 46 5.06 -10.74 -12.99
CA ALA A 46 5.15 -12.06 -12.37
C ALA A 46 4.48 -12.08 -10.99
N ARG A 47 3.69 -13.13 -10.73
CA ARG A 47 2.97 -13.34 -9.46
C ARG A 47 3.90 -13.91 -8.40
N THR A 48 4.79 -13.08 -7.87
CA THR A 48 5.73 -13.44 -6.81
C THR A 48 5.53 -12.61 -5.55
N LEU A 49 5.95 -13.12 -4.41
CA LEU A 49 5.96 -12.36 -3.16
C LEU A 49 6.77 -11.07 -3.29
N LYS A 50 7.95 -11.13 -3.92
CA LYS A 50 8.79 -9.94 -4.14
C LYS A 50 8.03 -8.86 -4.90
N ASN A 51 7.39 -9.20 -6.01
CA ASN A 51 6.61 -8.23 -6.80
C ASN A 51 5.40 -7.71 -6.05
N TYR A 52 4.72 -8.54 -5.26
CA TYR A 52 3.59 -8.10 -4.44
C TYR A 52 4.02 -7.06 -3.39
N LEU A 53 5.10 -7.33 -2.67
CA LEU A 53 5.63 -6.41 -1.65
C LEU A 53 6.22 -5.14 -2.28
N ALA A 54 6.95 -5.26 -3.39
CA ALA A 54 7.43 -4.11 -4.16
C ALA A 54 6.26 -3.24 -4.64
N GLY A 55 5.17 -3.85 -5.11
CA GLY A 55 3.94 -3.16 -5.50
C GLY A 55 3.30 -2.43 -4.33
N ALA A 56 3.16 -3.09 -3.18
CA ALA A 56 2.58 -2.51 -1.97
C ALA A 56 3.37 -1.30 -1.45
N LEU A 57 4.67 -1.24 -1.68
CA LEU A 57 5.53 -0.13 -1.27
C LEU A 57 5.51 1.07 -2.24
N GLN A 58 5.00 0.92 -3.46
CA GLN A 58 4.98 2.01 -4.44
C GLN A 58 4.25 3.28 -3.99
N PRO A 59 3.09 3.23 -3.30
CA PRO A 59 2.36 4.43 -2.88
C PRO A 59 2.89 5.05 -1.58
N VAL A 60 3.87 4.43 -0.90
CA VAL A 60 4.47 4.98 0.32
C VAL A 60 5.12 6.32 0.04
N GLY A 61 4.77 7.34 0.85
CA GLY A 61 5.25 8.71 0.66
C GLY A 61 4.71 9.41 -0.59
N ARG A 62 3.66 8.84 -1.24
CA ARG A 62 3.09 9.32 -2.51
C ARG A 62 1.56 9.33 -2.55
N ALA A 63 0.90 8.70 -1.59
CA ALA A 63 -0.56 8.66 -1.48
C ALA A 63 -1.00 8.93 -0.05
N LEU A 64 -1.91 9.91 0.11
CA LEU A 64 -2.58 10.20 1.38
C LEU A 64 -3.76 9.25 1.60
N TYR A 65 -4.16 9.13 2.86
CA TYR A 65 -5.40 8.46 3.21
C TYR A 65 -6.59 9.31 2.78
N VAL A 66 -7.47 8.72 1.97
CA VAL A 66 -8.75 9.32 1.59
C VAL A 66 -9.84 8.26 1.81
N TRP A 67 -10.89 8.61 2.53
CA TRP A 67 -12.00 7.69 2.81
C TRP A 67 -12.67 7.21 1.50
N GLY A 68 -12.74 5.89 1.28
CA GLY A 68 -13.20 5.30 0.02
C GLY A 68 -12.21 5.40 -1.14
N GLY A 69 -10.97 5.88 -0.88
CA GLY A 69 -9.92 5.94 -1.90
C GLY A 69 -9.46 4.54 -2.34
N GLY A 70 -9.15 4.38 -3.63
CA GLY A 70 -8.79 3.10 -4.22
C GLY A 70 -9.98 2.20 -4.57
N TRP A 71 -11.21 2.64 -4.35
CA TRP A 71 -12.41 1.88 -4.72
C TRP A 71 -12.87 2.13 -6.18
N THR A 72 -12.48 3.24 -6.76
CA THR A 72 -12.85 3.62 -8.13
C THR A 72 -11.74 3.35 -9.15
N ASP A 73 -10.50 3.35 -8.73
CA ASP A 73 -9.31 3.17 -9.57
C ASP A 73 -8.39 2.03 -9.11
N SER A 74 -8.93 1.08 -8.37
CA SER A 74 -8.20 -0.08 -7.82
C SER A 74 -7.62 -1.02 -8.90
N THR A 75 -8.11 -0.95 -10.14
CA THR A 75 -7.57 -1.71 -11.29
C THR A 75 -6.48 -0.94 -12.06
N ARG A 76 -6.01 0.19 -11.52
CA ARG A 76 -4.93 0.96 -12.13
C ARG A 76 -3.57 0.30 -11.93
N LYS A 77 -2.80 0.17 -13.00
CA LYS A 77 -1.38 -0.20 -12.93
C LYS A 77 -0.52 0.99 -12.52
N GLY A 78 0.34 0.75 -11.55
CA GLY A 78 1.24 1.76 -10.99
C GLY A 78 0.53 2.83 -10.15
N VAL A 79 1.31 3.71 -9.55
CA VAL A 79 0.81 4.80 -8.71
C VAL A 79 0.07 5.83 -9.54
N SER A 80 -1.08 6.28 -9.05
CA SER A 80 -1.86 7.31 -9.73
C SER A 80 -1.14 8.67 -9.66
N PRO A 81 -0.94 9.36 -10.79
CA PRO A 81 -0.44 10.74 -10.78
C PRO A 81 -1.31 11.69 -9.95
N THR A 82 -2.61 11.41 -9.87
CA THR A 82 -3.54 12.17 -9.02
C THR A 82 -3.19 12.04 -7.54
N TRP A 83 -2.82 10.83 -7.07
CA TRP A 83 -2.40 10.64 -5.67
C TRP A 83 -1.12 11.42 -5.37
N VAL A 84 -0.13 11.36 -6.27
CA VAL A 84 1.15 12.07 -6.11
C VAL A 84 0.93 13.58 -6.10
N SER A 85 0.13 14.10 -7.03
CA SER A 85 -0.22 15.51 -7.09
C SER A 85 -0.92 15.97 -5.80
N TRP A 86 -1.89 15.17 -5.34
CA TRP A 86 -2.63 15.45 -4.11
C TRP A 86 -1.71 15.42 -2.88
N TYR A 87 -0.87 14.40 -2.74
CA TYR A 87 0.12 14.28 -1.67
C TYR A 87 1.04 15.51 -1.62
N ASN A 88 1.54 15.97 -2.77
CA ASN A 88 2.46 17.10 -2.84
C ASN A 88 1.78 18.44 -2.55
N SER A 89 0.51 18.60 -2.92
CA SER A 89 -0.24 19.85 -2.76
C SER A 89 -0.74 20.11 -1.33
N GLN A 90 -0.90 19.05 -0.52
CA GLN A 90 -1.40 19.21 0.84
C GLN A 90 -0.33 19.73 1.80
N THR A 91 -0.75 20.20 2.97
CA THR A 91 0.12 20.69 4.04
C THR A 91 0.07 19.76 5.25
N SER A 92 0.87 20.05 6.27
CA SER A 92 0.86 19.32 7.56
C SER A 92 -0.49 19.38 8.29
N SER A 93 -1.38 20.30 7.91
CA SER A 93 -2.75 20.40 8.44
C SER A 93 -3.74 19.49 7.72
N TYR A 94 -3.28 18.59 6.83
CA TYR A 94 -4.15 17.64 6.13
C TYR A 94 -5.03 16.88 7.11
N ASN A 95 -6.34 16.86 6.85
CA ASN A 95 -7.31 16.11 7.65
C ASN A 95 -8.25 15.34 6.71
N TYR A 96 -8.12 14.02 6.70
CA TYR A 96 -8.93 13.15 5.84
C TYR A 96 -10.44 13.27 6.10
N ASN A 97 -10.88 13.72 7.28
CA ASN A 97 -12.30 13.91 7.59
C ASN A 97 -12.98 14.95 6.67
N ASN A 98 -12.19 15.86 6.09
CA ASN A 98 -12.70 16.84 5.12
C ASN A 98 -13.00 16.21 3.75
N TYR A 99 -12.70 14.93 3.54
CA TYR A 99 -12.79 14.21 2.25
C TYR A 99 -13.57 12.89 2.39
N ARG A 100 -14.58 12.87 3.26
CA ARG A 100 -15.39 11.65 3.58
C ARG A 100 -16.70 11.56 2.82
N ASP A 101 -16.98 12.45 1.90
CA ASP A 101 -18.26 12.55 1.16
C ASP A 101 -18.46 11.43 0.12
N LEU A 102 -17.48 10.57 -0.09
CA LEU A 102 -17.49 9.45 -1.06
C LEU A 102 -17.70 9.89 -2.52
N THR A 103 -17.55 11.16 -2.83
CA THR A 103 -17.58 11.62 -4.23
C THR A 103 -16.42 11.02 -5.01
N THR A 104 -16.62 10.75 -6.30
CA THR A 104 -15.55 10.27 -7.19
C THR A 104 -14.37 11.26 -7.19
N ALA A 105 -14.67 12.58 -7.17
CA ALA A 105 -13.65 13.63 -7.14
C ALA A 105 -12.72 13.56 -5.92
N ASN A 106 -13.20 13.06 -4.77
CA ASN A 106 -12.38 12.85 -3.59
C ASN A 106 -11.74 11.45 -3.58
N ARG A 107 -12.50 10.41 -3.89
CA ARG A 107 -12.01 9.01 -3.86
C ARG A 107 -10.79 8.75 -4.75
N ILE A 108 -10.67 9.45 -5.87
CA ILE A 108 -9.51 9.33 -6.79
C ILE A 108 -8.23 9.99 -6.28
N LYS A 109 -8.26 10.71 -5.14
CA LYS A 109 -7.12 11.49 -4.62
C LYS A 109 -6.15 10.70 -3.75
N GLY A 110 -6.50 9.50 -3.33
CA GLY A 110 -5.67 8.69 -2.43
C GLY A 110 -6.22 7.29 -2.22
N LEU A 111 -5.80 6.65 -1.14
CA LEU A 111 -6.15 5.28 -0.81
C LEU A 111 -6.64 5.20 0.64
N ASP A 112 -7.77 4.52 0.90
CA ASP A 112 -8.05 4.02 2.24
C ASP A 112 -7.34 2.68 2.49
N CYS A 113 -7.52 2.07 3.66
CA CYS A 113 -6.83 0.84 4.02
C CYS A 113 -7.20 -0.33 3.09
N SER A 114 -8.47 -0.51 2.80
CA SER A 114 -8.99 -1.58 1.94
C SER A 114 -8.73 -1.32 0.45
N GLY A 115 -8.86 -0.08 0.01
CA GLY A 115 -8.47 0.35 -1.33
C GLY A 115 -7.00 0.14 -1.62
N PHE A 116 -6.14 0.39 -0.62
CA PHE A 116 -4.71 0.10 -0.70
C PHE A 116 -4.44 -1.40 -0.92
N VAL A 117 -5.04 -2.28 -0.11
CA VAL A 117 -4.84 -3.74 -0.23
C VAL A 117 -5.37 -4.27 -1.55
N GLY A 118 -6.56 -3.82 -1.97
CA GLY A 118 -7.15 -4.21 -3.26
C GLY A 118 -6.29 -3.77 -4.44
N TRP A 119 -5.82 -2.54 -4.42
CA TRP A 119 -4.92 -1.99 -5.44
C TRP A 119 -3.56 -2.72 -5.46
N ALA A 120 -2.95 -2.97 -4.29
CA ALA A 120 -1.68 -3.71 -4.19
C ALA A 120 -1.81 -5.13 -4.77
N SER A 121 -2.93 -5.81 -4.47
CA SER A 121 -3.22 -7.11 -5.06
C SER A 121 -3.36 -7.05 -6.57
N TYR A 122 -3.97 -5.99 -7.10
CA TYR A 122 -4.10 -5.81 -8.56
C TYR A 122 -2.75 -5.65 -9.26
N GLN A 123 -1.73 -5.07 -8.61
CA GLN A 123 -0.42 -4.88 -9.24
C GLN A 123 0.19 -6.20 -9.75
N VAL A 124 -0.09 -7.32 -9.09
CA VAL A 124 0.42 -8.65 -9.47
C VAL A 124 -0.64 -9.57 -10.05
N MET A 125 -1.91 -9.44 -9.66
CA MET A 125 -2.98 -10.34 -10.11
C MET A 125 -3.63 -9.86 -11.41
N HIS A 126 -3.92 -8.61 -11.56
CA HIS A 126 -4.44 -7.85 -12.72
C HIS A 126 -5.34 -8.65 -13.70
N THR A 127 -6.24 -9.46 -13.17
CA THR A 127 -7.22 -10.23 -13.95
C THR A 127 -8.59 -9.56 -14.05
N LYS A 128 -8.81 -8.45 -13.32
CA LYS A 128 -10.03 -7.66 -13.32
C LYS A 128 -9.79 -6.29 -13.93
N SER A 129 -9.76 -6.19 -15.25
CA SER A 129 -9.60 -4.92 -15.95
C SER A 129 -10.96 -4.24 -16.14
N GLY A 130 -11.03 -2.94 -15.87
CA GLY A 130 -12.24 -2.13 -16.09
C GLY A 130 -13.34 -2.31 -15.04
N GLU A 131 -13.16 -3.14 -14.02
CA GLU A 131 -14.10 -3.28 -12.91
C GLU A 131 -13.78 -2.26 -11.81
N GLY A 132 -14.72 -1.39 -11.45
CA GLY A 132 -14.52 -0.27 -10.53
C GLY A 132 -13.87 -0.65 -9.20
N GLY A 133 -14.39 -1.67 -8.50
CA GLY A 133 -13.85 -2.12 -7.22
C GLY A 133 -12.62 -3.03 -7.30
N GLY A 134 -12.29 -3.59 -8.45
CA GLY A 134 -11.17 -4.54 -8.59
C GLY A 134 -11.23 -5.67 -7.57
N TYR A 135 -10.20 -5.76 -6.72
CA TYR A 135 -10.13 -6.70 -5.59
C TYR A 135 -10.41 -6.06 -4.23
N THR A 136 -10.92 -4.84 -4.23
CA THR A 136 -11.23 -4.09 -3.02
C THR A 136 -12.55 -4.57 -2.42
N VAL A 137 -12.53 -4.89 -1.13
CA VAL A 137 -13.70 -5.19 -0.29
C VAL A 137 -13.47 -4.53 1.07
N VAL A 138 -14.54 -4.34 1.85
CA VAL A 138 -14.40 -3.79 3.20
C VAL A 138 -13.46 -4.64 4.05
N SER A 139 -12.73 -4.02 4.96
CA SER A 139 -11.62 -4.66 5.68
C SER A 139 -12.03 -5.98 6.36
N GLY A 140 -13.20 -6.05 6.98
CA GLY A 140 -13.69 -7.27 7.63
C GLY A 140 -13.94 -8.45 6.70
N ASP A 141 -14.16 -8.22 5.42
CA ASP A 141 -14.50 -9.24 4.42
C ASP A 141 -13.30 -9.75 3.63
N ILE A 142 -12.12 -9.14 3.79
CA ILE A 142 -10.91 -9.49 3.01
C ILE A 142 -10.60 -10.98 3.08
N GLY A 143 -10.60 -11.56 4.30
CA GLY A 143 -10.31 -12.98 4.48
C GLY A 143 -11.28 -13.87 3.72
N SER A 144 -12.57 -13.66 3.90
CA SER A 144 -13.63 -14.47 3.26
C SER A 144 -13.63 -14.29 1.75
N TYR A 145 -13.48 -13.08 1.26
CA TYR A 145 -13.45 -12.78 -0.18
C TYR A 145 -12.25 -13.43 -0.87
N TYR A 146 -11.03 -13.24 -0.31
CA TYR A 146 -9.82 -13.79 -0.91
C TYR A 146 -9.72 -15.31 -0.77
N GLN A 147 -10.23 -15.88 0.33
CA GLN A 147 -10.25 -17.33 0.51
C GLN A 147 -11.38 -17.99 -0.29
N ASN A 148 -12.63 -17.50 -0.17
CA ASN A 148 -13.81 -18.23 -0.63
C ASN A 148 -14.20 -17.85 -2.07
N THR A 149 -14.02 -16.58 -2.48
CA THR A 149 -14.40 -16.10 -3.82
C THR A 149 -13.22 -16.21 -4.78
N LEU A 150 -12.06 -15.64 -4.40
CA LEU A 150 -10.88 -15.60 -5.29
C LEU A 150 -10.05 -16.89 -5.22
N LYS A 151 -10.17 -17.67 -4.15
CA LYS A 151 -9.39 -18.92 -3.92
C LYS A 151 -7.87 -18.68 -3.89
N TRP A 152 -7.43 -17.51 -3.41
CA TRP A 152 -6.03 -17.10 -3.45
C TRP A 152 -5.21 -17.48 -2.22
N GLY A 153 -5.87 -17.78 -1.12
CA GLY A 153 -5.20 -18.06 0.14
C GLY A 153 -6.14 -18.68 1.15
N ARG A 154 -5.68 -18.76 2.39
CA ARG A 154 -6.44 -19.26 3.53
C ARG A 154 -6.40 -18.28 4.69
N ILE A 155 -7.46 -18.26 5.48
CA ILE A 155 -7.50 -17.50 6.73
C ILE A 155 -6.62 -18.20 7.77
N VAL A 156 -5.78 -17.39 8.43
CA VAL A 156 -4.98 -17.75 9.60
C VAL A 156 -5.50 -16.92 10.76
N ASN A 157 -6.15 -17.54 11.73
CA ASN A 157 -6.70 -16.83 12.88
C ASN A 157 -5.65 -16.56 13.97
N GLN A 158 -6.01 -15.72 14.94
CA GLN A 158 -5.13 -15.35 16.05
C GLN A 158 -4.68 -16.56 16.89
N ASN A 159 -5.57 -17.53 17.11
CA ASN A 159 -5.21 -18.75 17.86
C ASN A 159 -4.12 -19.54 17.15
N TYR A 160 -4.23 -19.69 15.82
CA TYR A 160 -3.17 -20.33 15.04
C TYR A 160 -1.84 -19.57 15.13
N LEU A 161 -1.86 -18.24 15.00
CA LEU A 161 -0.66 -17.41 15.11
C LEU A 161 0.01 -17.53 16.48
N SER A 162 -0.78 -17.50 17.58
CA SER A 162 -0.24 -17.65 18.94
C SER A 162 0.35 -19.05 19.18
N GLN A 163 -0.30 -20.12 18.71
CA GLN A 163 0.20 -21.49 18.80
C GLN A 163 1.48 -21.69 18.00
N THR A 164 1.61 -21.03 16.86
CA THR A 164 2.83 -21.06 16.03
C THR A 164 3.88 -20.01 16.46
N LYS A 165 3.77 -19.49 17.69
CA LYS A 165 4.68 -18.47 18.25
C LYS A 165 4.75 -17.22 17.36
N TRP A 166 3.59 -16.75 16.92
CA TRP A 166 3.45 -15.53 16.10
C TRP A 166 4.21 -15.58 14.76
N LYS A 167 4.23 -16.73 14.12
CA LYS A 167 4.95 -16.89 12.86
C LYS A 167 4.17 -16.25 11.70
N MET A 168 4.33 -14.96 11.53
CA MET A 168 3.85 -14.23 10.36
C MET A 168 4.70 -14.51 9.15
N GLN A 169 4.10 -14.44 7.97
CA GLN A 169 4.81 -14.57 6.70
C GLN A 169 4.75 -13.27 5.90
N PRO A 170 5.80 -12.96 5.12
CA PRO A 170 5.76 -11.85 4.18
C PRO A 170 4.60 -12.04 3.19
N GLY A 171 3.87 -10.96 2.92
CA GLY A 171 2.68 -10.98 2.10
C GLY A 171 1.38 -11.32 2.83
N ASP A 172 1.41 -11.81 4.08
CA ASP A 172 0.17 -12.00 4.86
C ASP A 172 -0.60 -10.67 4.89
N ILE A 173 -1.91 -10.73 4.64
CA ILE A 173 -2.80 -9.58 4.75
C ILE A 173 -3.50 -9.65 6.10
N GLY A 174 -3.16 -8.75 7.00
CA GLY A 174 -3.85 -8.60 8.28
C GLY A 174 -5.14 -7.80 8.12
N TYR A 175 -6.20 -8.17 8.85
CA TYR A 175 -7.48 -7.48 8.76
C TYR A 175 -8.36 -7.67 10.00
N ASP A 176 -9.14 -6.66 10.29
CA ASP A 176 -10.28 -6.70 11.21
C ASP A 176 -11.44 -5.87 10.65
N SER A 177 -12.48 -5.64 11.44
CA SER A 177 -13.66 -4.87 10.99
C SER A 177 -13.37 -3.39 10.67
N GLY A 178 -12.25 -2.85 11.13
CA GLY A 178 -11.93 -1.42 11.01
C GLY A 178 -10.70 -1.10 10.20
N HIS A 179 -9.82 -2.08 9.93
CA HIS A 179 -8.53 -1.83 9.27
C HIS A 179 -7.96 -3.06 8.57
N THR A 180 -7.04 -2.81 7.63
CA THR A 180 -6.27 -3.86 6.95
C THR A 180 -4.87 -3.37 6.58
N TRP A 181 -3.91 -4.31 6.52
CA TRP A 181 -2.50 -4.05 6.30
C TRP A 181 -1.81 -5.24 5.63
N ILE A 182 -0.62 -5.04 5.07
CA ILE A 182 0.20 -6.09 4.46
C ILE A 182 1.47 -6.26 5.28
N VAL A 183 1.82 -7.51 5.65
CA VAL A 183 3.05 -7.85 6.34
C VAL A 183 4.21 -7.84 5.34
N LEU A 184 5.23 -7.01 5.58
CA LEU A 184 6.46 -6.99 4.78
C LEU A 184 7.42 -8.09 5.23
N GLY A 185 7.46 -8.38 6.51
CA GLY A 185 8.28 -9.45 7.08
C GLY A 185 8.31 -9.42 8.60
N GLN A 186 8.79 -10.51 9.20
CA GLN A 186 8.94 -10.64 10.63
C GLN A 186 10.40 -10.46 11.06
N CYS A 187 10.61 -9.83 12.20
CA CYS A 187 11.91 -9.64 12.86
C CYS A 187 12.24 -10.82 13.79
N SER A 188 13.48 -10.87 14.29
CA SER A 188 13.92 -11.93 15.20
C SER A 188 13.26 -11.84 16.59
N ASP A 189 12.88 -10.65 17.03
CA ASP A 189 12.10 -10.38 18.25
C ASP A 189 10.60 -10.69 18.09
N LYS A 190 10.18 -11.27 16.96
CA LYS A 190 8.80 -11.59 16.58
C LYS A 190 7.89 -10.39 16.29
N SER A 191 8.39 -9.18 16.35
CA SER A 191 7.69 -8.02 15.79
C SER A 191 7.61 -8.14 14.26
N ALA A 192 6.70 -7.43 13.63
CA ALA A 192 6.51 -7.46 12.19
C ALA A 192 6.51 -6.06 11.58
N VAL A 193 7.25 -5.89 10.47
CA VAL A 193 7.14 -4.68 9.65
C VAL A 193 5.95 -4.84 8.72
N ILE A 194 5.12 -3.82 8.66
CA ILE A 194 3.93 -3.78 7.82
C ILE A 194 3.94 -2.56 6.90
N VAL A 195 3.12 -2.60 5.87
CA VAL A 195 2.73 -1.44 5.07
C VAL A 195 1.22 -1.32 5.05
N HIS A 196 0.71 -0.11 5.22
CA HIS A 196 -0.72 0.16 5.24
C HIS A 196 -1.01 1.60 4.79
N SER A 197 -2.27 1.87 4.46
CA SER A 197 -2.78 3.24 4.37
C SER A 197 -3.59 3.55 5.61
N THR A 198 -3.24 4.61 6.34
CA THR A 198 -3.85 4.96 7.62
C THR A 198 -4.23 6.44 7.65
N PRO A 199 -5.31 6.82 8.38
CA PRO A 199 -5.72 8.21 8.55
C PRO A 199 -4.56 9.13 8.89
N GLN A 200 -4.59 10.36 8.39
CA GLN A 200 -3.62 11.44 8.53
C GLN A 200 -2.29 11.22 7.78
N ALA A 201 -1.71 10.02 7.82
CA ALA A 201 -0.42 9.74 7.20
C ALA A 201 -0.51 9.25 5.75
N GLY A 202 -1.56 8.49 5.41
CA GLY A 202 -1.64 7.79 4.12
C GLY A 202 -0.84 6.50 4.09
N CYS A 203 -0.24 6.18 2.94
CA CYS A 203 0.55 4.96 2.79
C CYS A 203 1.90 5.11 3.47
N GLN A 204 2.16 4.23 4.44
CA GLN A 204 3.38 4.24 5.26
C GLN A 204 3.86 2.84 5.63
N ILE A 205 5.15 2.73 5.95
CA ILE A 205 5.74 1.56 6.60
C ILE A 205 5.65 1.79 8.11
N ALA A 206 5.18 0.79 8.86
CA ALA A 206 5.12 0.83 10.31
C ALA A 206 5.58 -0.50 10.91
N GLY A 207 5.91 -0.50 12.20
CA GLY A 207 6.31 -1.70 12.93
C GLY A 207 5.30 -2.04 14.02
N THR A 208 5.08 -3.34 14.27
CA THR A 208 4.31 -3.79 15.43
C THR A 208 5.17 -3.80 16.69
N CYS A 209 4.54 -3.81 17.86
CA CYS A 209 5.22 -4.22 19.10
C CYS A 209 5.66 -5.70 18.99
N THR A 210 6.50 -6.14 19.94
CA THR A 210 6.78 -7.57 20.14
C THR A 210 5.55 -8.31 20.68
N PRO A 211 5.53 -9.66 20.67
CA PRO A 211 4.46 -10.42 21.33
C PRO A 211 4.26 -10.11 22.81
N ASP A 212 5.32 -9.68 23.50
CA ASP A 212 5.26 -9.31 24.93
C ASP A 212 4.78 -7.87 25.15
N GLY A 213 4.60 -7.11 24.06
CA GLY A 213 4.04 -5.75 24.12
C GLY A 213 5.08 -4.64 24.16
N ASP A 214 6.34 -4.94 23.89
CA ASP A 214 7.39 -3.92 23.79
C ASP A 214 7.25 -3.14 22.48
N TYR A 215 7.08 -1.82 22.58
CA TYR A 215 6.94 -0.89 21.46
C TYR A 215 8.29 -0.39 20.94
N ASP A 216 9.39 -0.62 21.63
CA ASP A 216 10.74 -0.36 21.14
C ASP A 216 11.30 -1.58 20.37
N SER A 217 10.53 -2.05 19.43
CA SER A 217 10.78 -3.28 18.66
C SER A 217 11.69 -3.05 17.47
N GLN A 218 12.32 -4.15 16.99
CA GLN A 218 13.10 -4.13 15.75
C GLN A 218 12.27 -3.69 14.54
N ALA A 219 10.99 -4.04 14.49
CA ALA A 219 10.11 -3.64 13.41
C ALA A 219 9.86 -2.13 13.39
N VAL A 220 9.69 -1.49 14.55
CA VAL A 220 9.56 -0.03 14.66
C VAL A 220 10.84 0.68 14.24
N ALA A 221 12.01 0.16 14.64
CA ALA A 221 13.30 0.71 14.23
C ALA A 221 13.51 0.61 12.71
N LEU A 222 13.19 -0.54 12.10
CA LEU A 222 13.24 -0.71 10.65
C LEU A 222 12.26 0.22 9.93
N ALA A 223 11.03 0.34 10.42
CA ALA A 223 10.04 1.25 9.84
C ALA A 223 10.56 2.70 9.80
N LYS A 224 11.12 3.21 10.90
CA LYS A 224 11.75 4.53 10.96
C LYS A 224 12.88 4.66 9.90
N THR A 225 13.75 3.66 9.82
CA THR A 225 14.89 3.66 8.89
C THR A 225 14.42 3.73 7.43
N TYR A 226 13.43 2.92 7.04
CA TYR A 226 12.98 2.89 5.65
C TYR A 226 12.07 4.07 5.30
N MET A 227 11.25 4.57 6.24
CA MET A 227 10.46 5.79 6.01
C MET A 227 11.35 7.04 5.84
N SER A 228 12.48 7.14 6.52
CA SER A 228 13.40 8.28 6.38
C SER A 228 14.00 8.43 4.97
N ARG A 229 13.89 7.40 4.13
CA ARG A 229 14.31 7.46 2.71
C ARG A 229 13.38 8.31 1.86
N TYR A 230 12.13 8.53 2.29
CA TYR A 230 11.13 9.29 1.55
C TYR A 230 11.19 10.76 1.96
N LYS A 231 11.44 11.65 1.00
CA LYS A 231 11.45 13.08 1.28
C LYS A 231 10.10 13.54 1.80
N GLY A 232 10.10 14.30 2.89
CA GLY A 232 8.88 14.85 3.45
C GLY A 232 7.98 13.81 4.15
N TYR A 233 8.50 12.63 4.51
CA TYR A 233 7.73 11.63 5.25
C TYR A 233 7.18 12.17 6.58
N THR A 234 7.81 13.17 7.17
CA THR A 234 7.34 13.88 8.38
C THR A 234 6.40 15.04 8.08
N LYS A 235 6.09 15.31 6.81
CA LYS A 235 5.16 16.38 6.42
C LYS A 235 3.75 16.12 6.98
N TYR A 236 3.37 14.86 7.09
CA TYR A 236 2.12 14.41 7.66
C TYR A 236 2.37 13.63 8.95
N GLU A 237 1.30 13.36 9.69
CA GLU A 237 1.39 12.64 10.96
C GLU A 237 1.84 11.18 10.72
N TYR A 238 3.14 10.94 10.85
CA TYR A 238 3.74 9.62 10.68
C TYR A 238 3.72 8.83 11.98
N HIS A 239 3.18 7.61 11.91
CA HIS A 239 3.11 6.68 13.02
C HIS A 239 4.04 5.49 12.79
N PRO A 240 5.29 5.49 13.30
CA PRO A 240 6.23 4.39 13.11
C PRO A 240 5.78 3.09 13.78
N SER A 241 4.99 3.20 14.86
CA SER A 241 4.41 2.07 15.57
C SER A 241 2.92 1.93 15.25
N CYS A 242 2.52 0.76 14.76
CA CYS A 242 1.12 0.37 14.64
C CYS A 242 0.61 -0.43 15.85
N GLY A 243 1.36 -0.47 16.94
CA GLY A 243 0.97 -1.12 18.18
C GLY A 243 0.91 -2.64 18.07
N ASN A 244 -0.16 -3.23 18.61
CA ASN A 244 -0.28 -4.66 18.78
C ASN A 244 -0.96 -5.39 17.61
N TYR A 245 -0.74 -4.97 16.37
CA TYR A 245 -1.36 -5.59 15.18
C TYR A 245 -1.08 -7.09 15.06
N ILE A 246 0.00 -7.62 15.64
CA ILE A 246 0.22 -9.06 15.71
C ILE A 246 -0.83 -9.81 16.54
N ARG A 247 -1.54 -9.12 17.44
CA ARG A 247 -2.61 -9.67 18.29
C ARG A 247 -4.01 -9.19 17.86
N ARG A 248 -4.10 -8.46 16.74
CA ARG A 248 -5.34 -7.86 16.27
C ARG A 248 -5.80 -8.54 14.98
N GLY A 249 -7.10 -8.83 14.90
CA GLY A 249 -7.74 -9.37 13.70
C GLY A 249 -7.29 -10.78 13.31
N ASN A 250 -7.47 -11.09 12.06
CA ASN A 250 -7.05 -12.32 11.41
C ASN A 250 -6.10 -12.00 10.26
N TYR A 251 -5.55 -13.03 9.62
CA TYR A 251 -4.66 -12.89 8.49
C TYR A 251 -5.13 -13.75 7.33
N LEU A 252 -5.09 -13.23 6.12
CA LEU A 252 -5.12 -14.03 4.90
C LEU A 252 -3.68 -14.37 4.53
N ARG A 253 -3.38 -15.65 4.38
CA ARG A 253 -2.10 -16.16 3.90
C ARG A 253 -2.23 -16.70 2.50
N TRP A 254 -1.45 -16.19 1.58
CA TRP A 254 -1.45 -16.61 0.19
C TRP A 254 -1.06 -18.06 0.00
N TYR A 255 -1.72 -18.77 -0.91
CA TYR A 255 -1.23 -20.05 -1.41
C TYR A 255 0.03 -19.82 -2.26
N SER A 256 1.00 -20.75 -2.18
CA SER A 256 2.22 -20.68 -3.01
C SER A 256 1.92 -20.85 -4.51
N SER A 257 0.78 -21.48 -4.84
CA SER A 257 0.26 -21.54 -6.21
C SER A 257 -0.28 -20.21 -6.72
N THR A 258 -0.63 -19.29 -5.84
CA THR A 258 -1.14 -17.96 -6.17
C THR A 258 -0.02 -16.93 -6.26
N LEU A 259 0.81 -16.86 -5.21
CA LEU A 259 2.04 -16.06 -5.18
C LEU A 259 3.21 -16.98 -4.89
N SER A 260 4.05 -17.19 -5.89
CA SER A 260 5.29 -17.97 -5.76
C SER A 260 6.35 -17.20 -4.97
N ASP A 261 7.34 -17.91 -4.45
CA ASP A 261 8.43 -17.33 -3.65
C ASP A 261 9.82 -17.79 -4.15
N PRO A 262 10.18 -17.46 -5.40
CA PRO A 262 11.49 -17.84 -5.93
C PRO A 262 12.66 -17.16 -5.21
N ASP A 263 12.40 -16.00 -4.58
CA ASP A 263 13.40 -15.23 -3.84
C ASP A 263 13.58 -15.71 -2.39
N GLY A 264 12.77 -16.69 -1.94
CA GLY A 264 12.86 -17.30 -0.61
C GLY A 264 12.48 -16.37 0.55
N TYR A 265 11.60 -15.40 0.31
CA TYR A 265 11.20 -14.38 1.29
C TYR A 265 10.58 -14.99 2.56
N LYS A 266 9.90 -16.12 2.46
CA LYS A 266 9.32 -16.83 3.62
C LYS A 266 10.36 -17.28 4.65
N ASN A 267 11.64 -17.35 4.24
CA ASN A 267 12.75 -17.73 5.08
C ASN A 267 13.68 -16.56 5.47
N LYS A 268 13.34 -15.35 5.02
CA LYS A 268 14.11 -14.12 5.30
C LYS A 268 13.48 -13.33 6.45
N THR A 269 14.31 -12.61 7.19
CA THR A 269 13.84 -11.60 8.16
C THR A 269 13.34 -10.35 7.45
N ALA A 270 12.55 -9.52 8.15
CA ALA A 270 12.08 -8.24 7.62
C ALA A 270 13.24 -7.35 7.13
N ALA A 271 14.36 -7.32 7.87
CA ALA A 271 15.54 -6.56 7.49
C ALA A 271 16.14 -7.03 6.15
N GLN A 272 16.24 -8.36 5.94
CA GLN A 272 16.74 -8.93 4.69
C GLN A 272 15.81 -8.68 3.51
N ILE A 273 14.49 -8.77 3.74
CA ILE A 273 13.48 -8.49 2.71
C ILE A 273 13.53 -7.02 2.29
N LEU A 274 13.55 -6.11 3.26
CA LEU A 274 13.60 -4.67 2.99
C LEU A 274 14.92 -4.28 2.30
N ALA A 275 16.05 -4.84 2.72
CA ALA A 275 17.34 -4.60 2.05
C ALA A 275 17.30 -5.04 0.59
N ASP A 276 16.70 -6.20 0.28
CA ASP A 276 16.57 -6.70 -1.09
C ASP A 276 15.56 -5.88 -1.93
N LEU A 277 14.45 -5.42 -1.34
CA LEU A 277 13.46 -4.60 -2.03
C LEU A 277 13.98 -3.19 -2.37
N TYR A 278 14.90 -2.66 -1.57
CA TYR A 278 15.44 -1.30 -1.72
C TYR A 278 16.89 -1.27 -2.24
N SER A 279 17.37 -2.40 -2.75
CA SER A 279 18.70 -2.53 -3.38
C SER A 279 18.78 -1.87 -4.76
#